data_496b84e9cc85fabeb175275804b31936
#
_entry.id   496b84e9cc85fabeb175275804b31936
#
_cell.length_a   1.000
_cell.length_b   1.000
_cell.length_c   1.000
_cell.angle_alpha   90.00
_cell.angle_beta   90.00
_cell.angle_gamma   90.00
#
_symmetry.space_group_name_H-M   'P 1'
#
loop_
_entity.id
_entity.type
_entity.pdbx_description
1 polymer ?
#
loop_
_entity_poly.entity_id
_entity_poly.type
_entity_poly.pdbx_seq_one_letter_code
_entity_poly.pdbx_strand_id
1 'polypeptide(L)'
;MKKIMKRLLTAILAFATVVTTLPATQVHAADSVYTTTEGKAGTIVKVDNGGIEIKSFEESIMIADGQTAYCIDINTDFKSGYKNRINAEDRMSDEQITDVALSLDYVKEYAKKHTSLSNTQVYLLEQCVVWRRLSVHLGWGYNNVRAAYDEVSEKIQSEVYANAKEFVNKNKDRYECGGYIYTGEGQDLGQFWAKLDVGNATIQKTSANTSVTKDNDCYSLAGATYGIYSDKDCSDLVTSLTTDKNGNTDTVEIKAGTYYVKET
;
A
#
# COMPACT_ATOMS: atom_id res chain seq x y z
N MET A 1 0.68 -59.57 49.07
CA MET A 1 -0.10 -59.32 47.85
C MET A 1 0.16 -57.92 47.35
N LYS A 2 1.03 -57.78 46.32
CA LYS A 2 1.40 -56.46 45.73
C LYS A 2 0.51 -56.18 44.56
N LYS A 3 -0.33 -55.13 44.67
CA LYS A 3 -1.11 -54.61 43.55
C LYS A 3 -0.15 -53.85 42.61
N ILE A 4 0.07 -54.39 41.43
CA ILE A 4 0.76 -53.71 40.35
C ILE A 4 -0.28 -52.79 39.68
N MET A 5 -0.09 -51.52 39.87
CA MET A 5 -0.87 -50.47 39.17
C MET A 5 -0.23 -50.26 37.78
N LYS A 6 -0.88 -50.82 36.76
CA LYS A 6 -0.55 -50.55 35.38
C LYS A 6 -0.89 -49.09 35.07
N ARG A 7 0.11 -48.25 34.88
CA ARG A 7 -0.05 -46.95 34.26
C ARG A 7 -0.24 -47.14 32.75
N LEU A 8 -1.46 -46.89 32.32
CA LEU A 8 -1.76 -46.80 30.90
C LEU A 8 -1.15 -45.46 30.41
N LEU A 9 -0.06 -45.54 29.68
CA LEU A 9 0.47 -44.41 28.95
C LEU A 9 -0.33 -44.27 27.66
N THR A 10 -1.33 -43.38 27.65
CA THR A 10 -2.04 -43.03 26.42
C THR A 10 -1.11 -42.14 25.61
N ALA A 11 -0.41 -42.72 24.67
CA ALA A 11 0.29 -41.94 23.65
C ALA A 11 -0.75 -41.38 22.71
N ILE A 12 -1.03 -40.07 22.84
CA ILE A 12 -1.79 -39.32 21.83
C ILE A 12 -0.85 -39.17 20.62
N LEU A 13 -1.05 -40.03 19.64
CA LEU A 13 -0.44 -39.89 18.33
C LEU A 13 -1.15 -38.75 17.62
N ALA A 14 -0.59 -37.54 17.72
CA ALA A 14 -1.02 -36.43 16.89
C ALA A 14 -0.62 -36.77 15.46
N PHE A 15 -1.54 -37.27 14.67
CA PHE A 15 -1.42 -37.28 13.22
C PHE A 15 -1.47 -35.84 12.75
N ALA A 16 -0.32 -35.23 12.58
CA ALA A 16 -0.20 -34.05 11.73
C ALA A 16 -0.43 -34.52 10.30
N THR A 17 -1.67 -34.46 9.84
CA THR A 17 -1.98 -34.47 8.42
C THR A 17 -1.37 -33.18 7.87
N VAL A 18 -0.16 -33.28 7.33
CA VAL A 18 0.35 -32.26 6.42
C VAL A 18 -0.54 -32.36 5.19
N VAL A 19 -1.62 -31.59 5.20
CA VAL A 19 -2.32 -31.25 3.97
C VAL A 19 -1.36 -30.34 3.23
N THR A 20 -0.52 -30.91 2.37
CA THR A 20 0.09 -30.15 1.29
C THR A 20 -1.05 -29.75 0.39
N THR A 21 -1.72 -28.65 0.72
CA THR A 21 -2.41 -27.88 -0.29
C THR A 21 -1.30 -27.40 -1.22
N LEU A 22 -1.11 -28.15 -2.31
CA LEU A 22 -0.59 -27.54 -3.52
C LEU A 22 -1.42 -26.27 -3.67
N PRO A 23 -0.79 -25.08 -3.87
CA PRO A 23 -1.58 -23.93 -4.25
C PRO A 23 -2.37 -24.41 -5.47
N ALA A 24 -3.68 -24.60 -5.30
CA ALA A 24 -4.55 -24.68 -6.42
C ALA A 24 -4.23 -23.37 -7.14
N THR A 25 -3.54 -23.44 -8.27
CA THR A 25 -3.63 -22.43 -9.29
C THR A 25 -5.13 -22.36 -9.57
N GLN A 26 -5.82 -21.50 -8.84
CA GLN A 26 -7.16 -21.09 -9.23
C GLN A 26 -6.91 -20.48 -10.62
N VAL A 27 -7.18 -21.27 -11.63
CA VAL A 27 -7.52 -20.73 -12.93
C VAL A 27 -8.84 -20.02 -12.66
N HIS A 28 -8.74 -18.78 -12.22
CA HIS A 28 -9.86 -17.87 -12.24
C HIS A 28 -10.27 -17.85 -13.70
N ALA A 29 -11.46 -18.35 -14.01
CA ALA A 29 -12.12 -17.99 -15.24
C ALA A 29 -12.01 -16.47 -15.29
N ALA A 30 -11.31 -15.94 -16.29
CA ALA A 30 -10.97 -14.51 -16.37
C ALA A 30 -12.27 -13.75 -16.12
N ASP A 31 -12.35 -13.01 -15.00
CA ASP A 31 -13.51 -12.21 -14.66
C ASP A 31 -13.67 -11.18 -15.77
N SER A 32 -14.64 -11.42 -16.64
CA SER A 32 -14.88 -10.52 -17.76
C SER A 32 -15.68 -9.33 -17.27
N VAL A 33 -15.05 -8.15 -17.29
CA VAL A 33 -15.61 -6.90 -16.81
C VAL A 33 -15.87 -5.96 -17.97
N TYR A 34 -17.06 -5.35 -18.01
CA TYR A 34 -17.37 -4.34 -19.00
C TYR A 34 -16.71 -3.01 -18.65
N THR A 35 -15.98 -2.45 -19.59
CA THR A 35 -15.32 -1.15 -19.48
C THR A 35 -15.96 -0.13 -20.40
N THR A 36 -16.11 1.10 -19.91
CA THR A 36 -16.73 2.22 -20.62
C THR A 36 -16.11 3.54 -20.21
N THR A 37 -16.63 4.65 -20.71
CA THR A 37 -16.27 5.99 -20.29
C THR A 37 -17.49 6.75 -19.80
N GLU A 38 -17.27 7.68 -18.85
CA GLU A 38 -18.26 8.64 -18.35
C GLU A 38 -17.81 10.06 -18.63
N GLY A 39 -18.38 10.69 -19.68
CA GLY A 39 -18.12 12.08 -20.01
C GLY A 39 -16.67 12.40 -20.34
N LYS A 40 -16.42 13.66 -20.65
CA LYS A 40 -15.09 14.21 -20.87
C LYS A 40 -14.48 14.66 -19.53
N ALA A 41 -13.24 14.33 -19.29
CA ALA A 41 -12.48 14.84 -18.17
C ALA A 41 -11.77 16.14 -18.52
N GLY A 42 -11.22 16.24 -19.74
CA GLY A 42 -10.51 17.41 -20.23
C GLY A 42 -9.37 17.04 -21.17
N THR A 43 -8.40 17.92 -21.32
CA THR A 43 -7.29 17.74 -22.23
C THR A 43 -6.01 17.37 -21.49
N ILE A 44 -5.33 16.31 -21.97
CA ILE A 44 -4.00 15.92 -21.51
C ILE A 44 -2.96 16.28 -22.55
N VAL A 45 -1.84 16.79 -22.07
CA VAL A 45 -0.71 17.23 -22.89
C VAL A 45 0.49 16.35 -22.55
N LYS A 46 1.08 15.73 -23.55
CA LYS A 46 2.40 15.10 -23.50
C LYS A 46 3.46 16.08 -23.96
N VAL A 47 4.52 16.22 -23.19
CA VAL A 47 5.63 17.10 -23.50
C VAL A 47 6.91 16.27 -23.51
N ASP A 48 7.81 16.55 -24.42
CA ASP A 48 9.11 15.91 -24.46
C ASP A 48 10.05 16.44 -23.33
N ASN A 49 11.24 15.84 -23.23
CA ASN A 49 12.22 16.25 -22.23
C ASN A 49 12.75 17.68 -22.42
N GLY A 50 12.57 18.27 -23.60
CA GLY A 50 12.92 19.66 -23.91
C GLY A 50 11.80 20.68 -23.67
N GLY A 51 10.61 20.20 -23.24
CA GLY A 51 9.43 21.04 -23.04
C GLY A 51 8.64 21.32 -24.31
N ILE A 52 8.92 20.62 -25.39
CA ILE A 52 8.20 20.70 -26.66
C ILE A 52 6.95 19.82 -26.54
N GLU A 53 5.78 20.38 -26.82
CA GLU A 53 4.56 19.60 -26.87
C GLU A 53 4.63 18.57 -28.01
N ILE A 54 4.45 17.29 -27.66
CA ILE A 54 4.44 16.19 -28.62
C ILE A 54 3.02 15.92 -29.11
N LYS A 55 2.05 15.89 -28.19
CA LYS A 55 0.66 15.54 -28.45
C LYS A 55 -0.26 16.06 -27.37
N SER A 56 -1.38 16.64 -27.74
CA SER A 56 -2.53 16.84 -26.86
C SER A 56 -3.71 16.01 -27.34
N PHE A 57 -4.53 15.55 -26.41
CA PHE A 57 -5.71 14.74 -26.70
C PHE A 57 -6.75 14.89 -25.60
N GLU A 58 -8.01 14.68 -26.00
CA GLU A 58 -9.14 14.66 -25.09
C GLU A 58 -9.12 13.39 -24.25
N GLU A 59 -9.24 13.54 -22.93
CA GLU A 59 -9.35 12.44 -21.99
C GLU A 59 -10.79 12.29 -21.50
N SER A 60 -11.25 11.06 -21.36
CA SER A 60 -12.54 10.71 -20.78
C SER A 60 -12.33 9.95 -19.45
N ILE A 61 -13.28 10.09 -18.53
CA ILE A 61 -13.27 9.30 -17.29
C ILE A 61 -13.53 7.83 -17.64
N MET A 62 -12.57 6.98 -17.37
CA MET A 62 -12.67 5.54 -17.65
C MET A 62 -13.28 4.81 -16.46
N ILE A 63 -14.14 3.86 -16.76
CA ILE A 63 -14.87 3.05 -15.78
C ILE A 63 -14.63 1.57 -16.07
N ALA A 64 -14.27 0.83 -15.04
CA ALA A 64 -14.22 -0.62 -15.06
C ALA A 64 -14.89 -1.14 -13.78
N ASP A 65 -15.73 -2.15 -13.89
CA ASP A 65 -16.49 -2.72 -12.76
C ASP A 65 -17.29 -1.64 -11.97
N GLY A 66 -17.83 -0.64 -12.68
CA GLY A 66 -18.58 0.47 -12.07
C GLY A 66 -17.75 1.45 -11.23
N GLN A 67 -16.43 1.35 -11.29
CA GLN A 67 -15.49 2.22 -10.56
C GLN A 67 -14.55 2.92 -11.52
N THR A 68 -14.03 4.08 -11.11
CA THR A 68 -13.01 4.80 -11.86
C THR A 68 -11.80 3.92 -12.11
N ALA A 69 -11.34 3.90 -13.36
CA ALA A 69 -10.12 3.23 -13.80
C ALA A 69 -9.22 4.22 -14.54
N TYR A 70 -7.94 3.86 -14.67
CA TYR A 70 -6.94 4.72 -15.29
C TYR A 70 -6.28 4.00 -16.45
N CYS A 71 -6.02 4.73 -17.53
CA CYS A 71 -5.20 4.23 -18.61
C CYS A 71 -3.77 3.93 -18.12
N ILE A 72 -3.31 2.71 -18.39
CA ILE A 72 -1.92 2.29 -18.13
C ILE A 72 -1.16 1.99 -19.41
N ASP A 73 -1.77 2.25 -20.58
CA ASP A 73 -1.19 2.11 -21.91
C ASP A 73 -1.48 3.35 -22.75
N ILE A 74 -0.67 4.38 -22.57
CA ILE A 74 -0.85 5.71 -23.15
C ILE A 74 -0.75 5.76 -24.68
N ASN A 75 -0.27 4.70 -25.33
CA ASN A 75 -0.07 4.66 -26.78
C ASN A 75 -1.20 3.95 -27.52
N THR A 76 -2.16 3.40 -26.81
CA THR A 76 -3.28 2.64 -27.37
C THR A 76 -4.59 3.39 -27.10
N ASP A 77 -5.46 3.49 -28.10
CA ASP A 77 -6.75 4.17 -27.95
C ASP A 77 -7.72 3.33 -27.12
N PHE A 78 -8.54 3.99 -26.32
CA PHE A 78 -9.58 3.32 -25.53
C PHE A 78 -10.65 2.70 -26.44
N LYS A 79 -11.07 1.50 -26.09
CA LYS A 79 -12.25 0.85 -26.66
C LYS A 79 -13.13 0.33 -25.52
N SER A 80 -14.39 0.73 -25.54
CA SER A 80 -15.41 0.17 -24.63
C SER A 80 -15.64 -1.30 -24.97
N GLY A 81 -15.87 -2.11 -23.96
CA GLY A 81 -16.12 -3.54 -24.16
C GLY A 81 -15.72 -4.38 -22.96
N TYR A 82 -15.84 -5.68 -23.14
CA TYR A 82 -15.43 -6.63 -22.11
C TYR A 82 -13.90 -6.81 -22.10
N LYS A 83 -13.32 -6.68 -20.92
CA LYS A 83 -11.90 -6.92 -20.66
C LYS A 83 -11.74 -7.98 -19.58
N ASN A 84 -10.63 -8.70 -19.64
CA ASN A 84 -10.25 -9.66 -18.60
C ASN A 84 -9.65 -8.92 -17.41
N ARG A 85 -10.18 -9.13 -16.20
CA ARG A 85 -9.60 -8.63 -14.96
C ARG A 85 -8.57 -9.62 -14.44
N ILE A 86 -7.35 -9.14 -14.19
CA ILE A 86 -6.28 -9.88 -13.52
C ILE A 86 -5.79 -9.08 -12.32
N ASN A 87 -5.12 -9.72 -11.36
CA ASN A 87 -4.46 -9.00 -10.28
C ASN A 87 -3.28 -8.19 -10.82
N ALA A 88 -3.02 -7.05 -10.23
CA ALA A 88 -1.90 -6.19 -10.67
C ALA A 88 -0.55 -6.89 -10.51
N GLU A 89 -0.38 -7.72 -9.48
CA GLU A 89 0.82 -8.51 -9.20
C GLU A 89 1.20 -9.49 -10.32
N ASP A 90 0.24 -9.87 -11.15
CA ASP A 90 0.49 -10.75 -12.31
C ASP A 90 1.28 -10.04 -13.42
N ARG A 91 1.36 -8.70 -13.42
CA ARG A 91 2.01 -7.88 -14.47
C ARG A 91 2.91 -6.76 -13.98
N MET A 92 2.80 -6.40 -12.72
CA MET A 92 3.53 -5.28 -12.11
C MET A 92 4.26 -5.76 -10.85
N SER A 93 5.40 -5.17 -10.55
CA SER A 93 6.08 -5.40 -9.27
C SER A 93 5.36 -4.69 -8.13
N ASP A 94 5.59 -5.15 -6.89
CA ASP A 94 5.06 -4.53 -5.67
C ASP A 94 5.47 -3.05 -5.58
N GLU A 95 6.68 -2.71 -6.04
CA GLU A 95 7.17 -1.33 -6.07
C GLU A 95 6.35 -0.46 -7.02
N GLN A 96 6.04 -0.97 -8.22
CA GLN A 96 5.21 -0.26 -9.20
C GLN A 96 3.78 -0.06 -8.69
N ILE A 97 3.19 -1.10 -8.12
CA ILE A 97 1.84 -1.06 -7.55
C ILE A 97 1.79 -0.05 -6.40
N THR A 98 2.75 -0.13 -5.47
CA THR A 98 2.85 0.77 -4.32
C THR A 98 3.00 2.23 -4.74
N ASP A 99 3.89 2.50 -5.70
CA ASP A 99 4.14 3.87 -6.18
C ASP A 99 2.88 4.47 -6.82
N VAL A 100 2.17 3.73 -7.65
CA VAL A 100 0.93 4.19 -8.28
C VAL A 100 -0.19 4.32 -7.27
N ALA A 101 -0.43 3.30 -6.43
CA ALA A 101 -1.52 3.29 -5.47
C ALA A 101 -1.42 4.42 -4.44
N LEU A 102 -0.25 4.62 -3.85
CA LEU A 102 -0.01 5.71 -2.90
C LEU A 102 -0.05 7.09 -3.56
N SER A 103 0.39 7.22 -4.80
CA SER A 103 0.29 8.48 -5.52
C SER A 103 -1.16 8.86 -5.80
N LEU A 104 -2.01 7.89 -6.15
CA LEU A 104 -3.46 8.09 -6.29
C LEU A 104 -4.12 8.43 -4.95
N ASP A 105 -3.74 7.75 -3.87
CA ASP A 105 -4.25 8.04 -2.53
C ASP A 105 -3.91 9.47 -2.10
N TYR A 106 -2.67 9.91 -2.38
CA TYR A 106 -2.26 11.30 -2.15
C TYR A 106 -3.15 12.31 -2.92
N VAL A 107 -3.44 12.06 -4.21
CA VAL A 107 -4.30 12.98 -5.01
C VAL A 107 -5.70 13.06 -4.40
N LYS A 108 -6.27 11.96 -3.95
CA LYS A 108 -7.58 11.91 -3.27
C LYS A 108 -7.56 12.71 -1.97
N GLU A 109 -6.52 12.55 -1.15
CA GLU A 109 -6.36 13.32 0.09
C GLU A 109 -6.13 14.82 -0.18
N TYR A 110 -5.40 15.15 -1.23
CA TYR A 110 -5.23 16.53 -1.69
C TYR A 110 -6.58 17.16 -2.08
N ALA A 111 -7.38 16.44 -2.87
CA ALA A 111 -8.69 16.90 -3.32
C ALA A 111 -9.66 17.13 -2.16
N LYS A 112 -9.66 16.30 -1.11
CA LYS A 112 -10.46 16.51 0.11
C LYS A 112 -10.16 17.84 0.79
N LYS A 113 -8.91 18.32 0.71
CA LYS A 113 -8.46 19.60 1.27
C LYS A 113 -8.65 20.78 0.33
N HIS A 114 -8.84 20.52 -0.97
CA HIS A 114 -8.98 21.52 -2.04
C HIS A 114 -10.32 21.36 -2.74
N THR A 115 -11.40 21.59 -2.00
CA THR A 115 -12.80 21.37 -2.43
C THR A 115 -13.27 22.23 -3.60
N SER A 116 -12.44 23.16 -4.08
CA SER A 116 -12.68 23.92 -5.31
C SER A 116 -12.36 23.13 -6.59
N LEU A 117 -11.65 22.00 -6.48
CA LEU A 117 -11.39 21.12 -7.63
C LEU A 117 -12.67 20.36 -7.99
N SER A 118 -13.02 20.36 -9.26
CA SER A 118 -14.09 19.50 -9.79
C SER A 118 -13.63 18.04 -9.86
N ASN A 119 -14.57 17.10 -9.92
CA ASN A 119 -14.28 15.69 -10.08
C ASN A 119 -13.44 15.40 -11.35
N THR A 120 -13.69 16.14 -12.43
CA THR A 120 -12.94 16.02 -13.69
C THR A 120 -11.50 16.49 -13.53
N GLN A 121 -11.27 17.58 -12.81
CA GLN A 121 -9.93 18.09 -12.51
C GLN A 121 -9.15 17.09 -11.61
N VAL A 122 -9.82 16.49 -10.63
CA VAL A 122 -9.22 15.44 -9.79
C VAL A 122 -8.82 14.24 -10.64
N TYR A 123 -9.73 13.75 -11.50
CA TYR A 123 -9.45 12.64 -12.41
C TYR A 123 -8.25 12.93 -13.33
N LEU A 124 -8.15 14.12 -13.90
CA LEU A 124 -7.02 14.52 -14.73
C LEU A 124 -5.69 14.47 -13.96
N LEU A 125 -5.68 14.93 -12.69
CA LEU A 125 -4.50 14.84 -11.84
C LEU A 125 -4.13 13.38 -11.54
N GLU A 126 -5.12 12.54 -11.24
CA GLU A 126 -4.95 11.11 -11.00
C GLU A 126 -4.38 10.39 -12.24
N GLN A 127 -4.97 10.62 -13.41
CA GLN A 127 -4.51 10.00 -14.65
C GLN A 127 -3.07 10.43 -14.99
N CYS A 128 -2.76 11.71 -14.86
CA CYS A 128 -1.39 12.20 -15.09
C CYS A 128 -0.38 11.62 -14.08
N VAL A 129 -0.78 11.48 -12.82
CA VAL A 129 0.05 10.83 -11.79
C VAL A 129 0.33 9.37 -12.16
N VAL A 130 -0.68 8.60 -12.56
CA VAL A 130 -0.51 7.20 -13.00
C VAL A 130 0.55 7.11 -14.11
N TRP A 131 0.41 7.89 -15.17
CA TRP A 131 1.36 7.84 -16.28
C TRP A 131 2.77 8.30 -15.90
N ARG A 132 2.90 9.33 -15.07
CA ARG A 132 4.22 9.78 -14.58
C ARG A 132 4.91 8.70 -13.75
N ARG A 133 4.18 7.98 -12.88
CA ARG A 133 4.76 6.92 -12.07
C ARG A 133 5.13 5.70 -12.89
N LEU A 134 4.26 5.25 -13.79
CA LEU A 134 4.58 4.16 -14.70
C LEU A 134 5.75 4.49 -15.63
N SER A 135 5.87 5.73 -16.07
CA SER A 135 7.02 6.19 -16.90
C SER A 135 8.36 6.02 -16.21
N VAL A 136 8.44 6.26 -14.91
CA VAL A 136 9.67 6.07 -14.13
C VAL A 136 10.10 4.60 -14.16
N HIS A 137 9.14 3.70 -14.00
CA HIS A 137 9.41 2.26 -13.93
C HIS A 137 9.62 1.60 -15.30
N LEU A 138 8.91 2.07 -16.33
CA LEU A 138 8.86 1.44 -17.63
C LEU A 138 9.70 2.16 -18.70
N GLY A 139 10.33 3.27 -18.33
CA GLY A 139 11.18 4.03 -19.26
C GLY A 139 10.43 4.69 -20.42
N TRP A 140 9.15 4.98 -20.26
CA TRP A 140 8.30 5.49 -21.35
C TRP A 140 8.55 6.95 -21.74
N GLY A 141 9.36 7.67 -20.98
CA GLY A 141 9.68 9.09 -21.28
C GLY A 141 8.55 10.09 -20.97
N TYR A 142 7.49 9.66 -20.28
CA TYR A 142 6.29 10.50 -20.00
C TYR A 142 6.38 11.31 -18.71
N ASN A 143 7.57 11.70 -18.31
CA ASN A 143 7.78 12.48 -17.09
C ASN A 143 7.07 13.84 -17.10
N ASN A 144 6.63 14.31 -18.27
CA ASN A 144 5.99 15.59 -18.49
C ASN A 144 4.54 15.50 -18.98
N VAL A 145 3.84 14.42 -18.67
CA VAL A 145 2.40 14.34 -18.91
C VAL A 145 1.69 15.25 -17.92
N ARG A 146 0.79 16.09 -18.39
CA ARG A 146 0.05 17.07 -17.59
C ARG A 146 -1.36 17.29 -18.11
N ALA A 147 -2.28 17.70 -17.24
CA ALA A 147 -3.54 18.30 -17.68
C ALA A 147 -3.26 19.63 -18.37
N ALA A 148 -4.11 20.05 -19.30
CA ALA A 148 -4.02 21.39 -19.88
C ALA A 148 -4.13 22.47 -18.77
N TYR A 149 -3.37 23.55 -18.90
CA TYR A 149 -3.29 24.54 -17.81
C TYR A 149 -4.56 25.36 -17.61
N ASP A 150 -5.43 25.41 -18.61
CA ASP A 150 -6.76 26.00 -18.53
C ASP A 150 -7.74 25.15 -17.71
N GLU A 151 -7.45 23.86 -17.57
CA GLU A 151 -8.26 22.94 -16.76
C GLU A 151 -7.71 22.77 -15.33
N VAL A 152 -6.38 22.61 -15.21
CA VAL A 152 -5.71 22.55 -13.91
C VAL A 152 -4.46 23.42 -13.96
N SER A 153 -4.36 24.39 -13.07
CA SER A 153 -3.23 25.34 -13.07
C SER A 153 -1.88 24.62 -12.90
N GLU A 154 -0.84 25.13 -13.53
CA GLU A 154 0.53 24.63 -13.42
C GLU A 154 0.99 24.53 -11.96
N LYS A 155 0.61 25.50 -11.13
CA LYS A 155 0.93 25.50 -9.71
C LYS A 155 0.38 24.26 -8.99
N ILE A 156 -0.89 23.95 -9.20
CA ILE A 156 -1.55 22.77 -8.59
C ILE A 156 -0.89 21.50 -9.08
N GLN A 157 -0.67 21.36 -10.38
CA GLN A 157 -0.04 20.18 -10.94
C GLN A 157 1.36 19.95 -10.38
N SER A 158 2.19 21.00 -10.34
CA SER A 158 3.56 20.92 -9.81
C SER A 158 3.58 20.54 -8.33
N GLU A 159 2.70 21.13 -7.53
CA GLU A 159 2.54 20.81 -6.12
C GLU A 159 2.12 19.36 -5.91
N VAL A 160 1.08 18.91 -6.62
CA VAL A 160 0.56 17.54 -6.51
C VAL A 160 1.63 16.51 -6.87
N TYR A 161 2.34 16.70 -7.97
CA TYR A 161 3.32 15.72 -8.43
C TYR A 161 4.56 15.62 -7.54
N ALA A 162 5.03 16.75 -7.04
CA ALA A 162 6.17 16.78 -6.10
C ALA A 162 5.78 16.11 -4.78
N ASN A 163 4.64 16.48 -4.23
CA ASN A 163 4.21 15.99 -2.93
C ASN A 163 3.74 14.54 -2.97
N ALA A 164 3.16 14.05 -4.10
CA ALA A 164 2.84 12.64 -4.26
C ALA A 164 4.10 11.77 -4.17
N LYS A 165 5.20 12.19 -4.80
CA LYS A 165 6.49 11.49 -4.70
C LYS A 165 7.00 11.44 -3.25
N GLU A 166 6.93 12.55 -2.55
CA GLU A 166 7.34 12.62 -1.14
C GLU A 166 6.44 11.73 -0.27
N PHE A 167 5.12 11.76 -0.50
CA PHE A 167 4.16 10.94 0.21
C PHE A 167 4.46 9.44 0.04
N VAL A 168 4.74 8.98 -1.18
CA VAL A 168 5.14 7.59 -1.45
C VAL A 168 6.39 7.22 -0.65
N ASN A 169 7.45 8.01 -0.76
CA ASN A 169 8.72 7.74 -0.07
C ASN A 169 8.56 7.62 1.45
N LYS A 170 7.66 8.41 2.02
CA LYS A 170 7.40 8.44 3.47
C LYS A 170 6.50 7.31 3.94
N ASN A 171 5.62 6.78 3.08
CA ASN A 171 4.51 5.94 3.50
C ASN A 171 4.52 4.52 2.91
N LYS A 172 5.41 4.20 1.99
CA LYS A 172 5.43 2.90 1.29
C LYS A 172 5.44 1.68 2.23
N ASP A 173 6.10 1.82 3.39
CA ASP A 173 6.22 0.73 4.37
C ASP A 173 5.05 0.70 5.38
N ARG A 174 4.08 1.61 5.25
CA ARG A 174 2.94 1.75 6.17
C ARG A 174 1.62 1.27 5.57
N TYR A 175 1.61 0.95 4.26
CA TYR A 175 0.41 0.60 3.53
C TYR A 175 0.53 -0.77 2.91
N GLU A 176 -0.59 -1.47 2.87
CA GLU A 176 -0.85 -2.57 1.95
C GLU A 176 -1.41 -1.97 0.66
N CYS A 177 -0.80 -2.30 -0.48
CA CYS A 177 -1.20 -1.79 -1.78
C CYS A 177 -1.53 -2.94 -2.72
N GLY A 178 -2.47 -2.72 -3.63
CA GLY A 178 -2.87 -3.70 -4.62
C GLY A 178 -3.62 -3.05 -5.77
N GLY A 179 -4.07 -3.88 -6.70
CA GLY A 179 -4.83 -3.40 -7.83
C GLY A 179 -5.33 -4.49 -8.76
N TYR A 180 -6.08 -4.05 -9.76
CA TYR A 180 -6.51 -4.88 -10.88
C TYR A 180 -6.08 -4.25 -12.19
N ILE A 181 -5.74 -5.09 -13.15
CA ILE A 181 -5.49 -4.70 -14.54
C ILE A 181 -6.58 -5.32 -15.42
N TYR A 182 -7.11 -4.52 -16.31
CA TYR A 182 -8.15 -4.89 -17.27
C TYR A 182 -7.54 -4.93 -18.67
N THR A 183 -7.40 -6.13 -19.22
CA THR A 183 -6.72 -6.38 -20.49
C THR A 183 -7.71 -6.85 -21.56
N GLY A 184 -7.48 -6.44 -22.81
CA GLY A 184 -8.35 -6.83 -23.91
C GLY A 184 -8.17 -5.96 -25.15
N GLU A 185 -9.25 -5.74 -25.89
CA GLU A 185 -9.19 -4.87 -27.06
C GLU A 185 -9.04 -3.40 -26.64
N GLY A 186 -8.17 -2.65 -27.32
CA GLY A 186 -7.79 -1.27 -27.00
C GLY A 186 -6.86 -1.19 -25.79
N GLN A 187 -6.73 -0.01 -25.20
CA GLN A 187 -5.78 0.23 -24.10
C GLN A 187 -6.10 -0.60 -22.85
N ASP A 188 -5.08 -1.01 -22.13
CA ASP A 188 -5.20 -1.62 -20.82
C ASP A 188 -5.52 -0.55 -19.75
N LEU A 189 -6.37 -0.92 -18.79
CA LEU A 189 -6.74 -0.06 -17.68
C LEU A 189 -6.24 -0.65 -16.37
N GLY A 190 -6.00 0.22 -15.39
CA GLY A 190 -5.65 -0.15 -14.02
C GLY A 190 -6.58 0.48 -13.00
N GLN A 191 -6.85 -0.25 -11.92
CA GLN A 191 -7.42 0.26 -10.69
C GLN A 191 -6.48 -0.09 -9.56
N PHE A 192 -6.17 0.88 -8.70
CA PHE A 192 -5.20 0.67 -7.62
C PHE A 192 -5.78 1.16 -6.30
N TRP A 193 -5.41 0.50 -5.23
CA TRP A 193 -5.83 0.86 -3.89
C TRP A 193 -4.64 0.82 -2.92
N ALA A 194 -4.71 1.66 -1.89
CA ALA A 194 -3.80 1.69 -0.77
C ALA A 194 -4.62 1.64 0.52
N LYS A 195 -4.23 0.77 1.43
CA LYS A 195 -4.87 0.59 2.74
C LYS A 195 -3.82 0.73 3.82
N LEU A 196 -4.06 1.63 4.77
CA LEU A 196 -3.15 1.82 5.90
C LEU A 196 -3.05 0.52 6.71
N ASP A 197 -1.83 0.01 6.85
CA ASP A 197 -1.51 -1.26 7.47
C ASP A 197 -0.53 -1.04 8.64
N VAL A 198 -0.98 -0.29 9.64
CA VAL A 198 -0.23 -0.01 10.85
C VAL A 198 -1.06 -0.23 12.09
N GLY A 199 -0.38 -0.55 13.18
CA GLY A 199 -0.93 -0.64 14.52
C GLY A 199 -0.10 0.14 15.53
N ASN A 200 -0.65 0.32 16.71
CA ASN A 200 0.05 0.94 17.84
C ASN A 200 0.64 -0.13 18.75
N ALA A 201 1.92 0.02 19.09
CA ALA A 201 2.60 -0.83 20.05
C ALA A 201 3.02 -0.01 21.28
N THR A 202 2.86 -0.61 22.45
CA THR A 202 3.34 -0.08 23.75
C THR A 202 3.81 -1.26 24.59
N ILE A 203 4.76 -1.01 25.48
CA ILE A 203 5.28 -2.02 26.42
C ILE A 203 5.07 -1.52 27.83
N GLN A 204 4.65 -2.42 28.73
CA GLN A 204 4.56 -2.16 30.14
C GLN A 204 5.46 -3.12 30.91
N LYS A 205 6.45 -2.56 31.62
CA LYS A 205 7.27 -3.30 32.59
C LYS A 205 6.57 -3.34 33.92
N THR A 206 6.40 -4.52 34.48
CA THR A 206 5.80 -4.70 35.81
C THR A 206 6.74 -5.50 36.72
N SER A 207 6.60 -5.33 38.02
CA SER A 207 7.31 -6.17 38.98
C SER A 207 6.61 -7.51 39.19
N ALA A 208 7.33 -8.61 39.04
CA ALA A 208 6.83 -9.94 39.37
C ALA A 208 6.68 -10.16 40.90
N ASN A 209 7.36 -9.36 41.73
CA ASN A 209 7.31 -9.45 43.19
C ASN A 209 7.30 -8.06 43.83
N THR A 210 6.10 -7.51 44.00
CA THR A 210 5.89 -6.17 44.54
C THR A 210 6.33 -6.05 46.00
N SER A 211 6.39 -7.15 46.75
CA SER A 211 6.86 -7.12 48.17
C SER A 211 8.37 -6.87 48.26
N VAL A 212 9.13 -7.16 47.24
CA VAL A 212 10.58 -6.91 47.16
C VAL A 212 10.90 -5.60 46.45
N THR A 213 10.10 -5.21 45.48
CA THR A 213 10.38 -4.06 44.60
C THR A 213 9.72 -2.77 45.07
N LYS A 214 8.64 -2.84 45.90
CA LYS A 214 7.97 -1.66 46.41
C LYS A 214 8.90 -0.91 47.37
N ASP A 215 9.05 0.39 47.17
CA ASP A 215 9.85 1.30 47.98
C ASP A 215 11.35 0.88 48.08
N ASN A 216 11.85 0.20 47.04
CA ASN A 216 13.24 -0.27 46.96
C ASN A 216 13.96 0.39 45.79
N ASP A 217 14.83 1.33 46.05
CA ASP A 217 15.55 2.13 45.05
C ASP A 217 16.47 1.32 44.13
N CYS A 218 16.74 0.06 44.51
CA CYS A 218 17.52 -0.86 43.65
C CYS A 218 16.71 -1.46 42.47
N TYR A 219 15.38 -1.27 42.47
CA TYR A 219 14.47 -1.84 41.48
C TYR A 219 13.63 -0.75 40.84
N SER A 220 14.17 -0.12 39.80
CA SER A 220 13.43 0.88 39.04
C SER A 220 12.62 0.22 37.90
N LEU A 221 11.38 0.66 37.71
CA LEU A 221 10.62 0.37 36.52
C LEU A 221 11.01 1.30 35.36
N ALA A 222 11.62 2.47 35.69
CA ALA A 222 12.07 3.44 34.72
C ALA A 222 13.41 3.05 34.08
N GLY A 223 13.59 3.47 32.84
CA GLY A 223 14.86 3.38 32.13
C GLY A 223 15.18 2.02 31.53
N ALA A 224 14.26 1.05 31.61
CA ALA A 224 14.41 -0.20 30.89
C ALA A 224 14.15 0.03 29.39
N THR A 225 15.08 -0.39 28.56
CA THR A 225 14.98 -0.26 27.10
C THR A 225 14.60 -1.60 26.49
N TYR A 226 13.63 -1.56 25.58
CA TYR A 226 13.15 -2.71 24.83
C TYR A 226 13.33 -2.47 23.33
N GLY A 227 14.05 -3.36 22.66
CA GLY A 227 14.06 -3.44 21.19
C GLY A 227 12.86 -4.23 20.71
N ILE A 228 12.17 -3.70 19.68
CA ILE A 228 11.15 -4.41 18.90
C ILE A 228 11.80 -4.82 17.59
N TYR A 229 11.78 -6.12 17.27
CA TYR A 229 12.48 -6.72 16.14
C TYR A 229 11.51 -7.41 15.19
N SER A 230 11.82 -7.38 13.88
CA SER A 230 11.04 -8.08 12.87
C SER A 230 11.36 -9.59 12.80
N ASP A 231 12.51 -10.02 13.34
CA ASP A 231 12.99 -11.40 13.31
C ASP A 231 13.10 -12.02 14.71
N LYS A 232 12.97 -13.36 14.77
CA LYS A 232 13.00 -14.13 16.02
C LYS A 232 14.36 -14.08 16.74
N ASP A 233 15.43 -13.90 15.99
CA ASP A 233 16.79 -13.86 16.55
C ASP A 233 17.14 -12.47 17.10
N CYS A 234 16.21 -11.51 17.00
CA CYS A 234 16.35 -10.12 17.45
C CYS A 234 17.60 -9.44 16.86
N SER A 235 17.83 -9.63 15.57
CA SER A 235 18.93 -9.04 14.80
C SER A 235 18.48 -7.83 13.97
N ASP A 236 17.22 -7.80 13.53
CA ASP A 236 16.64 -6.74 12.71
C ASP A 236 15.74 -5.81 13.55
N LEU A 237 16.34 -4.74 14.05
CA LEU A 237 15.70 -3.78 14.95
C LEU A 237 14.75 -2.85 14.20
N VAL A 238 13.47 -2.89 14.54
CA VAL A 238 12.44 -1.98 14.01
C VAL A 238 12.45 -0.66 14.79
N THR A 239 12.42 -0.74 16.14
CA THR A 239 12.44 0.45 17.01
C THR A 239 12.84 0.06 18.44
N SER A 240 13.16 1.09 19.27
CA SER A 240 13.43 0.90 20.69
C SER A 240 12.52 1.79 21.52
N LEU A 241 12.04 1.27 22.64
CA LEU A 241 11.17 1.95 23.57
C LEU A 241 11.78 1.92 24.97
N THR A 242 11.70 3.04 25.71
CA THR A 242 12.23 3.12 27.08
C THR A 242 11.09 3.41 28.06
N THR A 243 11.09 2.72 29.19
CA THR A 243 10.04 2.85 30.20
C THR A 243 10.19 4.08 31.08
N ASP A 244 9.06 4.68 31.41
CA ASP A 244 8.92 5.75 32.42
C ASP A 244 8.95 5.21 33.86
N LYS A 245 8.78 6.11 34.86
CA LYS A 245 8.73 5.76 36.27
C LYS A 245 7.61 4.80 36.67
N ASN A 246 6.56 4.68 35.84
CA ASN A 246 5.44 3.76 36.04
C ASN A 246 5.63 2.44 35.26
N GLY A 247 6.75 2.29 34.56
CA GLY A 247 7.04 1.13 33.73
C GLY A 247 6.39 1.18 32.33
N ASN A 248 5.78 2.27 31.94
CA ASN A 248 5.15 2.41 30.63
C ASN A 248 6.12 3.02 29.63
N THR A 249 6.02 2.58 28.38
CA THR A 249 6.69 3.24 27.26
C THR A 249 5.75 4.20 26.55
N ASP A 250 6.32 5.09 25.74
CA ASP A 250 5.55 5.79 24.73
C ASP A 250 4.92 4.80 23.75
N THR A 251 3.84 5.23 23.10
CA THR A 251 3.20 4.48 22.03
C THR A 251 3.94 4.76 20.72
N VAL A 252 4.27 3.70 19.96
CA VAL A 252 4.84 3.80 18.63
C VAL A 252 3.91 3.17 17.61
N GLU A 253 3.80 3.80 16.46
CA GLU A 253 3.12 3.22 15.29
C GLU A 253 4.11 2.34 14.52
N ILE A 254 3.74 1.10 14.27
CA ILE A 254 4.51 0.13 13.48
C ILE A 254 3.60 -0.56 12.48
N LYS A 255 4.17 -1.11 11.39
CA LYS A 255 3.40 -1.91 10.42
C LYS A 255 2.72 -3.08 11.13
N ALA A 256 1.52 -3.47 10.70
CA ALA A 256 0.86 -4.66 11.24
C ALA A 256 1.70 -5.91 10.92
N GLY A 257 1.90 -6.77 11.92
CA GLY A 257 2.76 -7.94 11.77
C GLY A 257 3.07 -8.65 13.09
N THR A 258 3.97 -9.62 13.00
CA THR A 258 4.51 -10.33 14.17
C THR A 258 5.88 -9.75 14.50
N TYR A 259 6.08 -9.40 15.77
CA TYR A 259 7.32 -8.82 16.26
C TYR A 259 7.82 -9.56 17.50
N TYR A 260 9.12 -9.46 17.72
CA TYR A 260 9.81 -10.02 18.87
C TYR A 260 10.35 -8.88 19.74
N VAL A 261 10.19 -9.00 21.05
CA VAL A 261 10.59 -7.97 21.99
C VAL A 261 11.72 -8.50 22.88
N LYS A 262 12.76 -7.70 23.05
CA LYS A 262 13.91 -8.04 23.90
C LYS A 262 14.30 -6.82 24.72
N GLU A 263 14.47 -7.01 26.03
CA GLU A 263 15.10 -6.01 26.92
C GLU A 263 16.59 -5.93 26.61
N THR A 264 17.15 -4.72 26.45
CA THR A 264 18.53 -4.47 25.99
C THR A 264 19.33 -3.70 27.05
#